data_670026f2b3f1574e1d09646dc18ad8a3
#
_entry.id   670026f2b3f1574e1d09646dc18ad8a3
#
_cell.length_a   1.000
_cell.length_b   1.000
_cell.length_c   1.000
_cell.angle_alpha   90.00
_cell.angle_beta   90.00
_cell.angle_gamma   90.00
#
_symmetry.space_group_name_H-M   'P 1'
#
loop_
_entity.id
_entity.type
_entity.pdbx_description
1 polymer ?
#
loop_
_entity_poly.entity_id
_entity_poly.type
_entity_poly.pdbx_seq_one_letter_code
_entity_poly.pdbx_strand_id
1 'polypeptide(L)'
;MMRKTTILTLTLSLLSSVQLWAKDYRVSDFGAVADGTTLNTRALQRAIDVIHEEGGGRLIFPLGRYVSGTLHLRSGVTLHIESGAVLLGSNNPYDYDREPGLNTAFLLARGQKNIGVTGEGLIDCRGRQTAYNLVDLIHRGLVDDRLGLDRPNESIRPMIFYFRECDGVTVEGISLKNSASWVQTYDQCKNLKIDRINVESNAYWNNDGLDIVDCENVTVTNSYFDASDDAICLKSHSGAHMCRNILIRDNVAR
;
A
#
# COMPACT_ATOMS: atom_id res chain seq x y z
N MET A 1 -45.64 23.32 56.95
CA MET A 1 -45.27 22.16 56.10
C MET A 1 -44.81 22.70 54.75
N MET A 2 -43.47 23.00 54.64
CA MET A 2 -42.87 23.60 53.44
C MET A 2 -42.35 22.51 52.50
N ARG A 3 -42.90 22.45 51.27
CA ARG A 3 -42.39 21.57 50.21
C ARG A 3 -41.15 22.18 49.58
N LYS A 4 -40.02 21.49 49.70
CA LYS A 4 -38.78 21.82 48.99
C LYS A 4 -38.87 21.29 47.54
N THR A 5 -38.90 22.21 46.57
CA THR A 5 -38.83 21.88 45.15
C THR A 5 -37.34 21.77 44.76
N THR A 6 -36.90 20.57 44.44
CA THR A 6 -35.53 20.33 43.93
C THR A 6 -35.56 20.56 42.42
N ILE A 7 -34.84 21.58 41.94
CA ILE A 7 -34.66 21.85 40.52
C ILE A 7 -33.45 21.02 40.07
N LEU A 8 -33.70 20.03 39.22
CA LEU A 8 -32.67 19.20 38.57
C LEU A 8 -32.19 19.92 37.31
N THR A 9 -31.02 20.52 37.36
CA THR A 9 -30.40 21.17 36.20
C THR A 9 -29.72 20.12 35.34
N LEU A 10 -30.30 19.82 34.18
CA LEU A 10 -29.76 18.91 33.17
C LEU A 10 -28.75 19.70 32.30
N THR A 11 -27.46 19.53 32.55
CA THR A 11 -26.40 20.07 31.68
C THR A 11 -26.27 19.16 30.45
N LEU A 12 -26.79 19.62 29.32
CA LEU A 12 -26.62 18.97 28.01
C LEU A 12 -25.24 19.36 27.47
N SER A 13 -24.26 18.46 27.62
CA SER A 13 -22.95 18.61 26.97
C SER A 13 -23.11 18.33 25.47
N LEU A 14 -23.12 19.38 24.64
CA LEU A 14 -22.96 19.27 23.20
C LEU A 14 -21.51 18.80 22.91
N LEU A 15 -21.35 17.51 22.69
CA LEU A 15 -20.18 16.97 22.00
C LEU A 15 -20.31 17.37 20.52
N SER A 16 -19.77 18.53 20.16
CA SER A 16 -19.54 18.87 18.76
C SER A 16 -18.50 17.89 18.22
N SER A 17 -18.95 16.91 17.44
CA SER A 17 -18.05 16.11 16.60
C SER A 17 -17.42 17.06 15.58
N VAL A 18 -16.22 17.55 15.88
CA VAL A 18 -15.37 18.19 14.89
C VAL A 18 -15.06 17.13 13.86
N GLN A 19 -15.72 17.19 12.73
CA GLN A 19 -15.38 16.39 11.56
C GLN A 19 -14.07 16.95 11.05
N LEU A 20 -12.95 16.39 11.52
CA LEU A 20 -11.62 16.69 10.98
C LEU A 20 -11.61 16.17 9.54
N TRP A 21 -11.81 17.06 8.59
CA TRP A 21 -11.51 16.78 7.20
C TRP A 21 -10.01 16.48 7.12
N ALA A 22 -9.66 15.35 6.52
CA ALA A 22 -8.25 15.03 6.32
C ALA A 22 -7.60 16.17 5.53
N LYS A 23 -6.53 16.77 6.07
CA LYS A 23 -5.77 17.84 5.42
C LYS A 23 -5.11 17.29 4.16
N ASP A 24 -5.18 18.03 3.07
CA ASP A 24 -4.56 17.70 1.79
C ASP A 24 -3.20 18.39 1.65
N TYR A 25 -2.21 17.62 1.20
CA TYR A 25 -0.86 18.06 0.92
C TYR A 25 -0.51 17.66 -0.51
N ARG A 26 0.08 18.52 -1.29
CA ARG A 26 0.48 18.19 -2.67
C ARG A 26 1.92 17.72 -2.71
N VAL A 27 2.21 16.69 -3.48
CA VAL A 27 3.60 16.17 -3.66
C VAL A 27 4.55 17.26 -4.18
N SER A 28 4.05 18.23 -4.96
CA SER A 28 4.80 19.38 -5.47
C SER A 28 5.36 20.27 -4.34
N ASP A 29 4.64 20.39 -3.23
CA ASP A 29 5.02 21.26 -2.10
C ASP A 29 6.25 20.72 -1.36
N PHE A 30 6.58 19.44 -1.60
CA PHE A 30 7.76 18.76 -1.07
C PHE A 30 8.87 18.61 -2.11
N GLY A 31 8.69 19.16 -3.30
CA GLY A 31 9.69 19.16 -4.37
C GLY A 31 9.65 17.91 -5.27
N ALA A 32 8.55 17.16 -5.27
CA ALA A 32 8.41 16.05 -6.22
C ALA A 32 8.20 16.57 -7.64
N VAL A 33 8.89 15.94 -8.59
CA VAL A 33 8.88 16.27 -10.02
C VAL A 33 8.11 15.20 -10.80
N ALA A 34 7.15 15.64 -11.61
CA ALA A 34 6.19 14.78 -12.30
C ALA A 34 6.59 14.40 -13.75
N ASP A 35 7.90 14.26 -14.04
CA ASP A 35 8.46 14.11 -15.37
C ASP A 35 8.63 12.66 -15.85
N GLY A 36 8.38 11.67 -14.97
CA GLY A 36 8.55 10.24 -15.26
C GLY A 36 9.99 9.74 -15.25
N THR A 37 10.95 10.57 -14.87
CA THR A 37 12.40 10.26 -14.87
C THR A 37 13.10 10.60 -13.56
N THR A 38 12.77 11.72 -12.94
CA THR A 38 13.35 12.16 -11.67
C THR A 38 12.95 11.22 -10.54
N LEU A 39 13.94 10.70 -9.79
CA LEU A 39 13.71 9.87 -8.61
C LEU A 39 13.22 10.74 -7.44
N ASN A 40 11.97 10.55 -7.04
CA ASN A 40 11.31 11.37 -6.02
C ASN A 40 11.30 10.74 -4.62
N THR A 41 11.94 9.60 -4.39
CA THR A 41 11.82 8.82 -3.13
C THR A 41 11.98 9.70 -1.89
N ARG A 42 13.03 10.53 -1.84
CA ARG A 42 13.28 11.40 -0.67
C ARG A 42 12.21 12.47 -0.47
N ALA A 43 11.75 13.08 -1.56
CA ALA A 43 10.70 14.11 -1.51
C ALA A 43 9.37 13.54 -1.02
N LEU A 44 8.99 12.38 -1.57
CA LEU A 44 7.75 11.68 -1.21
C LEU A 44 7.81 11.12 0.21
N GLN A 45 8.94 10.52 0.62
CA GLN A 45 9.10 10.03 1.99
C GLN A 45 9.02 11.17 3.01
N ARG A 46 9.70 12.29 2.74
CA ARG A 46 9.59 13.48 3.59
C ARG A 46 8.15 13.97 3.70
N ALA A 47 7.38 13.97 2.61
CA ALA A 47 5.98 14.35 2.64
C ALA A 47 5.17 13.43 3.56
N ILE A 48 5.36 12.11 3.44
CA ILE A 48 4.69 11.11 4.28
C ILE A 48 5.03 11.33 5.76
N ASP A 49 6.30 11.55 6.08
CA ASP A 49 6.76 11.75 7.46
C ASP A 49 6.18 13.05 8.06
N VAL A 50 6.21 14.17 7.33
CA VAL A 50 5.61 15.45 7.77
C VAL A 50 4.10 15.33 8.00
N ILE A 51 3.38 14.69 7.08
CA ILE A 51 1.93 14.49 7.22
C ILE A 51 1.62 13.65 8.48
N HIS A 52 2.41 12.62 8.73
CA HIS A 52 2.28 11.81 9.94
C HIS A 52 2.52 12.64 11.21
N GLU A 53 3.59 13.42 11.25
CA GLU A 53 3.96 14.30 12.38
C GLU A 53 2.90 15.39 12.65
N GLU A 54 2.22 15.88 11.60
CA GLU A 54 1.11 16.82 11.71
C GLU A 54 -0.24 16.18 12.09
N GLY A 55 -0.27 14.88 12.38
CA GLY A 55 -1.47 14.18 12.84
C GLY A 55 -2.25 13.43 11.75
N GLY A 56 -1.72 13.36 10.54
CA GLY A 56 -2.30 12.64 9.42
C GLY A 56 -2.87 13.54 8.34
N GLY A 57 -3.23 12.93 7.21
CA GLY A 57 -3.76 13.62 6.05
C GLY A 57 -3.62 12.84 4.76
N ARG A 58 -3.96 13.49 3.64
CA ARG A 58 -3.80 12.91 2.31
C ARG A 58 -2.65 13.56 1.57
N LEU A 59 -1.74 12.75 1.03
CA LEU A 59 -0.71 13.20 0.09
C LEU A 59 -1.25 13.03 -1.34
N ILE A 60 -1.51 14.16 -2.00
CA ILE A 60 -2.15 14.23 -3.31
C ILE A 60 -1.10 14.18 -4.41
N PHE A 61 -1.26 13.22 -5.32
CA PHE A 61 -0.50 13.10 -6.55
C PHE A 61 -1.37 13.61 -7.72
N PRO A 62 -1.21 14.85 -8.17
CA PRO A 62 -1.93 15.35 -9.35
C PRO A 62 -1.39 14.72 -10.63
N LEU A 63 -2.07 15.02 -11.74
CA LEU A 63 -1.67 14.57 -13.08
C LEU A 63 -0.16 14.67 -13.31
N GLY A 64 0.47 13.55 -13.66
CA GLY A 64 1.91 13.44 -13.90
C GLY A 64 2.46 12.06 -13.64
N ARG A 65 3.76 11.88 -13.78
CA ARG A 65 4.45 10.59 -13.62
C ARG A 65 5.59 10.73 -12.60
N TYR A 66 5.47 10.06 -11.47
CA TYR A 66 6.37 10.20 -10.32
C TYR A 66 7.16 8.92 -10.11
N VAL A 67 8.47 8.92 -10.39
CA VAL A 67 9.33 7.75 -10.15
C VAL A 67 9.76 7.71 -8.69
N SER A 68 9.68 6.53 -8.06
CA SER A 68 10.17 6.34 -6.69
C SER A 68 10.71 4.91 -6.47
N GLY A 69 11.61 4.75 -5.53
CA GLY A 69 11.91 3.49 -4.85
C GLY A 69 10.95 3.25 -3.69
N THR A 70 11.35 2.45 -2.70
CA THR A 70 10.50 2.14 -1.55
C THR A 70 10.02 3.40 -0.82
N LEU A 71 8.71 3.44 -0.53
CA LEU A 71 8.08 4.42 0.33
C LEU A 71 7.50 3.72 1.57
N HIS A 72 7.88 4.19 2.75
CA HIS A 72 7.37 3.70 4.02
C HIS A 72 6.14 4.51 4.43
N LEU A 73 4.97 3.89 4.41
CA LEU A 73 3.75 4.54 4.89
C LEU A 73 3.79 4.71 6.40
N ARG A 74 3.19 5.81 6.87
CA ARG A 74 3.07 6.16 8.29
C ARG A 74 1.62 6.25 8.71
N SER A 75 1.36 5.99 9.98
CA SER A 75 0.01 6.04 10.55
C SER A 75 -0.69 7.37 10.26
N GLY A 76 -1.96 7.30 9.89
CA GLY A 76 -2.78 8.45 9.54
C GLY A 76 -2.56 9.03 8.14
N VAL A 77 -1.67 8.44 7.33
CA VAL A 77 -1.35 8.94 5.99
C VAL A 77 -2.05 8.14 4.91
N THR A 78 -2.69 8.85 3.99
CA THR A 78 -3.28 8.29 2.78
C THR A 78 -2.59 8.86 1.55
N LEU A 79 -2.05 8.01 0.68
CA LEU A 79 -1.63 8.42 -0.66
C LEU A 79 -2.88 8.50 -1.54
N HIS A 80 -3.13 9.65 -2.13
CA HIS A 80 -4.25 9.86 -3.05
C HIS A 80 -3.74 10.18 -4.45
N ILE A 81 -3.90 9.22 -5.35
CA ILE A 81 -3.37 9.31 -6.72
C ILE A 81 -4.53 9.68 -7.63
N GLU A 82 -4.56 10.93 -8.10
CA GLU A 82 -5.64 11.47 -8.93
C GLU A 82 -5.70 10.76 -10.29
N SER A 83 -6.84 10.84 -10.94
CA SER A 83 -7.05 10.33 -12.30
C SER A 83 -5.98 10.88 -13.25
N GLY A 84 -5.35 9.99 -14.02
CA GLY A 84 -4.23 10.33 -14.91
C GLY A 84 -2.86 10.49 -14.25
N ALA A 85 -2.77 10.49 -12.92
CA ALA A 85 -1.49 10.42 -12.21
C ALA A 85 -0.95 8.99 -12.20
N VAL A 86 0.38 8.85 -12.31
CA VAL A 86 1.07 7.57 -12.28
C VAL A 86 2.21 7.61 -11.28
N LEU A 87 2.15 6.76 -10.26
CA LEU A 87 3.28 6.48 -9.38
C LEU A 87 4.06 5.29 -9.95
N LEU A 88 5.31 5.53 -10.35
CA LEU A 88 6.17 4.58 -11.04
C LEU A 88 7.24 4.00 -10.11
N GLY A 89 7.34 2.69 -10.04
CA GLY A 89 8.48 2.04 -9.40
C GLY A 89 9.80 2.32 -10.14
N SER A 90 10.90 2.47 -9.43
CA SER A 90 12.23 2.55 -10.04
C SER A 90 12.59 1.25 -10.77
N ASN A 91 13.31 1.35 -11.89
CA ASN A 91 13.89 0.18 -12.55
C ASN A 91 15.22 -0.26 -11.92
N ASN A 92 15.78 0.55 -11.02
CA ASN A 92 17.02 0.22 -10.33
C ASN A 92 16.71 -0.57 -9.05
N PRO A 93 17.11 -1.84 -8.93
CA PRO A 93 16.86 -2.66 -7.75
C PRO A 93 17.46 -2.10 -6.45
N TYR A 94 18.46 -1.22 -6.52
CA TYR A 94 19.06 -0.58 -5.35
C TYR A 94 18.22 0.58 -4.77
N ASP A 95 17.18 1.02 -5.47
CA ASP A 95 16.27 2.04 -4.96
C ASP A 95 15.19 1.45 -4.04
N TYR A 96 15.17 0.12 -3.87
CA TYR A 96 14.25 -0.58 -2.99
C TYR A 96 14.93 -1.04 -1.72
N ASP A 97 14.32 -0.74 -0.58
CA ASP A 97 14.83 -1.13 0.72
C ASP A 97 14.70 -2.64 0.92
N ARG A 98 15.74 -3.24 1.49
CA ARG A 98 15.80 -4.64 1.86
C ARG A 98 16.02 -4.75 3.36
N GLU A 99 14.96 -5.12 4.07
CA GLU A 99 15.02 -5.35 5.51
C GLU A 99 15.04 -6.86 5.80
N PRO A 100 15.92 -7.35 6.68
CA PRO A 100 15.94 -8.76 7.05
C PRO A 100 14.58 -9.24 7.56
N GLY A 101 14.07 -10.33 6.98
CA GLY A 101 12.78 -10.92 7.36
C GLY A 101 11.55 -10.20 6.81
N LEU A 102 11.72 -9.20 5.93
CA LEU A 102 10.64 -8.58 5.17
C LEU A 102 10.84 -8.79 3.68
N ASN A 103 9.74 -8.84 2.94
CA ASN A 103 9.79 -8.83 1.49
C ASN A 103 10.05 -7.41 0.97
N THR A 104 10.80 -7.31 -0.11
CA THR A 104 11.02 -6.04 -0.80
C THR A 104 9.70 -5.52 -1.38
N ALA A 105 9.40 -4.25 -1.18
CA ALA A 105 8.17 -3.65 -1.69
C ALA A 105 8.35 -2.20 -2.14
N PHE A 106 7.46 -1.76 -3.04
CA PHE A 106 7.37 -0.38 -3.47
C PHE A 106 6.70 0.49 -2.39
N LEU A 107 5.54 0.05 -1.87
CA LEU A 107 4.93 0.64 -0.68
C LEU A 107 5.03 -0.36 0.47
N LEU A 108 5.70 0.05 1.53
CA LEU A 108 5.94 -0.75 2.72
C LEU A 108 5.26 -0.13 3.94
N ALA A 109 4.62 -0.95 4.77
CA ALA A 109 4.10 -0.52 6.05
C ALA A 109 4.25 -1.63 7.09
N ARG A 110 4.69 -1.30 8.30
CA ARG A 110 4.74 -2.23 9.43
C ARG A 110 4.23 -1.58 10.70
N GLY A 111 3.25 -2.23 11.34
CA GLY A 111 2.67 -1.77 12.61
C GLY A 111 1.95 -0.43 12.51
N GLN A 112 1.55 -0.01 11.31
CA GLN A 112 0.92 1.29 11.08
C GLN A 112 -0.59 1.24 11.27
N LYS A 113 -1.20 2.39 11.57
CA LYS A 113 -2.65 2.51 11.78
C LYS A 113 -3.27 3.54 10.85
N ASN A 114 -4.48 3.25 10.35
CA ASN A 114 -5.25 4.16 9.53
C ASN A 114 -4.45 4.67 8.33
N ILE A 115 -3.89 3.77 7.55
CA ILE A 115 -3.17 4.07 6.31
C ILE A 115 -4.06 3.83 5.10
N GLY A 116 -3.78 4.53 4.00
CA GLY A 116 -4.57 4.37 2.79
C GLY A 116 -3.81 4.58 1.49
N VAL A 117 -4.32 3.95 0.42
CA VAL A 117 -3.96 4.22 -0.97
C VAL A 117 -5.26 4.34 -1.76
N THR A 118 -5.56 5.53 -2.26
CA THR A 118 -6.85 5.84 -2.86
C THR A 118 -6.71 6.64 -4.15
N GLY A 119 -7.82 6.82 -4.86
CA GLY A 119 -7.88 7.62 -6.07
C GLY A 119 -8.14 6.77 -7.32
N GLU A 120 -8.11 7.40 -8.49
CA GLU A 120 -8.37 6.76 -9.78
C GLU A 120 -7.11 6.71 -10.67
N GLY A 121 -5.94 6.92 -10.07
CA GLY A 121 -4.66 6.87 -10.76
C GLY A 121 -4.10 5.45 -10.89
N LEU A 122 -2.84 5.38 -11.26
CA LEU A 122 -2.12 4.14 -11.51
C LEU A 122 -0.87 4.05 -10.63
N ILE A 123 -0.63 2.87 -10.07
CA ILE A 123 0.68 2.47 -9.55
C ILE A 123 1.23 1.40 -10.48
N ASP A 124 2.34 1.69 -11.14
CA ASP A 124 3.04 0.77 -12.05
C ASP A 124 4.44 0.47 -11.49
N CYS A 125 4.65 -0.74 -11.01
CA CYS A 125 5.94 -1.14 -10.42
C CYS A 125 7.03 -1.41 -11.48
N ARG A 126 6.69 -1.45 -12.77
CA ARG A 126 7.62 -1.78 -13.88
C ARG A 126 8.38 -3.08 -13.65
N GLY A 127 7.72 -4.06 -13.04
CA GLY A 127 8.31 -5.25 -12.45
C GLY A 127 9.14 -6.10 -13.39
N ARG A 128 8.72 -6.23 -14.65
CA ARG A 128 9.51 -6.96 -15.66
C ARG A 128 10.91 -6.36 -15.80
N GLN A 129 11.00 -5.05 -15.99
CA GLN A 129 12.30 -4.38 -16.16
C GLN A 129 13.15 -4.47 -14.88
N THR A 130 12.53 -4.26 -13.73
CA THR A 130 13.22 -4.35 -12.43
C THR A 130 13.75 -5.77 -12.18
N ALA A 131 12.95 -6.81 -12.51
CA ALA A 131 13.36 -8.20 -12.38
C ALA A 131 14.53 -8.56 -13.32
N TYR A 132 14.50 -8.12 -14.57
CA TYR A 132 15.62 -8.35 -15.50
C TYR A 132 16.89 -7.60 -15.08
N ASN A 133 16.78 -6.38 -14.57
CA ASN A 133 17.92 -5.66 -14.03
C ASN A 133 18.49 -6.39 -12.79
N LEU A 134 17.62 -7.01 -11.96
CA LEU A 134 18.08 -7.84 -10.85
C LEU A 134 18.80 -9.10 -11.31
N VAL A 135 18.30 -9.78 -12.35
CA VAL A 135 19.00 -10.91 -12.99
C VAL A 135 20.40 -10.51 -13.49
N ASP A 136 20.52 -9.36 -14.16
CA ASP A 136 21.83 -8.84 -14.59
C ASP A 136 22.80 -8.64 -13.40
N LEU A 137 22.30 -8.06 -12.30
CA LEU A 137 23.10 -7.86 -11.09
C LEU A 137 23.55 -9.19 -10.45
N ILE A 138 22.71 -10.22 -10.46
CA ILE A 138 23.03 -11.56 -9.96
C ILE A 138 24.11 -12.20 -10.84
N HIS A 139 23.97 -12.17 -12.18
CA HIS A 139 24.96 -12.71 -13.12
C HIS A 139 26.31 -12.02 -13.01
N ARG A 140 26.32 -10.74 -12.65
CA ARG A 140 27.56 -9.97 -12.41
C ARG A 140 28.14 -10.18 -11.01
N GLY A 141 27.50 -10.99 -10.15
CA GLY A 141 27.94 -11.22 -8.78
C GLY A 141 27.79 -10.02 -7.84
N LEU A 142 26.95 -9.04 -8.20
CA LEU A 142 26.67 -7.85 -7.40
C LEU A 142 25.51 -8.03 -6.44
N VAL A 143 24.68 -9.05 -6.66
CA VAL A 143 23.60 -9.49 -5.77
C VAL A 143 23.76 -10.99 -5.58
N ASP A 144 23.81 -11.44 -4.33
CA ASP A 144 23.86 -12.87 -4.00
C ASP A 144 22.43 -13.43 -3.96
N ASP A 145 22.12 -14.31 -4.90
CA ASP A 145 20.90 -15.12 -4.88
C ASP A 145 21.23 -16.54 -5.37
N ARG A 146 21.39 -17.44 -4.42
CA ARG A 146 21.85 -18.82 -4.67
C ARG A 146 20.83 -19.68 -5.44
N LEU A 147 19.57 -19.25 -5.49
CA LEU A 147 18.48 -20.02 -6.09
C LEU A 147 18.14 -19.54 -7.50
N GLY A 148 18.60 -18.39 -7.92
CA GLY A 148 17.98 -17.75 -9.04
C GLY A 148 18.83 -17.05 -10.05
N LEU A 149 19.66 -17.79 -10.81
CA LEU A 149 20.38 -17.17 -11.93
C LEU A 149 19.43 -16.48 -12.92
N ASP A 150 18.28 -17.08 -13.21
CA ASP A 150 17.28 -16.56 -14.17
C ASP A 150 15.95 -16.19 -13.53
N ARG A 151 15.71 -16.63 -12.29
CA ARG A 151 14.52 -16.34 -11.51
C ARG A 151 14.92 -15.92 -10.10
N PRO A 152 15.21 -14.64 -9.87
CA PRO A 152 15.55 -14.14 -8.54
C PRO A 152 14.53 -14.51 -7.48
N ASN A 153 14.99 -14.74 -6.26
CA ASN A 153 14.11 -15.04 -5.14
C ASN A 153 13.01 -13.99 -5.02
N GLU A 154 11.79 -14.43 -4.72
CA GLU A 154 10.63 -13.53 -4.64
C GLU A 154 10.78 -12.45 -3.57
N SER A 155 11.48 -12.74 -2.46
CA SER A 155 11.69 -11.78 -1.37
C SER A 155 12.55 -10.57 -1.75
N ILE A 156 13.39 -10.69 -2.80
CA ILE A 156 14.24 -9.58 -3.28
C ILE A 156 13.69 -8.87 -4.51
N ARG A 157 12.58 -9.36 -5.06
CA ARG A 157 11.83 -8.73 -6.15
C ARG A 157 10.74 -7.84 -5.56
N PRO A 158 10.65 -6.53 -5.89
CA PRO A 158 9.69 -5.65 -5.25
C PRO A 158 8.24 -6.02 -5.58
N MET A 159 7.44 -6.22 -4.53
CA MET A 159 5.98 -6.21 -4.58
C MET A 159 5.49 -4.77 -4.76
N ILE A 160 4.23 -4.57 -5.16
CA ILE A 160 3.65 -3.22 -5.10
C ILE A 160 3.39 -2.85 -3.64
N PHE A 161 2.66 -3.68 -2.88
CA PHE A 161 2.42 -3.46 -1.45
C PHE A 161 2.91 -4.63 -0.60
N TYR A 162 3.58 -4.33 0.50
CA TYR A 162 3.77 -5.24 1.61
C TYR A 162 3.43 -4.54 2.93
N PHE A 163 2.23 -4.83 3.45
CA PHE A 163 1.75 -4.24 4.70
C PHE A 163 1.66 -5.33 5.76
N ARG A 164 2.37 -5.14 6.85
CA ARG A 164 2.45 -6.11 7.93
C ARG A 164 2.03 -5.52 9.27
N GLU A 165 1.24 -6.27 10.05
CA GLU A 165 0.81 -5.89 11.40
C GLU A 165 0.10 -4.52 11.44
N CYS A 166 -0.57 -4.12 10.33
CA CYS A 166 -1.26 -2.84 10.22
C CYS A 166 -2.73 -2.96 10.65
N ASP A 167 -3.31 -1.87 11.16
CA ASP A 167 -4.71 -1.81 11.58
C ASP A 167 -5.43 -0.61 10.96
N GLY A 168 -6.56 -0.85 10.28
CA GLY A 168 -7.28 0.18 9.55
C GLY A 168 -6.58 0.53 8.23
N VAL A 169 -6.61 -0.40 7.27
CA VAL A 169 -6.02 -0.20 5.93
C VAL A 169 -7.13 -0.01 4.91
N THR A 170 -7.02 1.02 4.08
CA THR A 170 -7.97 1.29 2.99
C THR A 170 -7.24 1.36 1.66
N VAL A 171 -7.67 0.53 0.69
CA VAL A 171 -7.22 0.60 -0.71
C VAL A 171 -8.44 0.73 -1.59
N GLU A 172 -8.58 1.87 -2.29
CA GLU A 172 -9.83 2.17 -2.98
C GLU A 172 -9.64 2.92 -4.30
N GLY A 173 -10.27 2.41 -5.36
CA GLY A 173 -10.37 3.05 -6.67
C GLY A 173 -9.13 2.96 -7.54
N ILE A 174 -7.99 2.55 -7.01
CA ILE A 174 -6.67 2.59 -7.65
C ILE A 174 -6.44 1.42 -8.63
N SER A 175 -5.64 1.67 -9.66
CA SER A 175 -5.10 0.62 -10.54
C SER A 175 -3.69 0.23 -10.13
N LEU A 176 -3.41 -1.09 -10.08
CA LEU A 176 -2.11 -1.66 -9.73
C LEU A 176 -1.61 -2.51 -10.90
N LYS A 177 -0.39 -2.24 -11.39
CA LYS A 177 0.16 -2.94 -12.55
C LYS A 177 1.62 -3.36 -12.39
N ASN A 178 1.95 -4.45 -13.07
CA ASN A 178 3.33 -4.85 -13.36
C ASN A 178 4.21 -5.02 -12.10
N SER A 179 3.80 -5.83 -11.15
CA SER A 179 4.65 -6.20 -10.02
C SER A 179 5.84 -7.05 -10.46
N ALA A 180 6.95 -6.98 -9.74
CA ALA A 180 8.09 -7.90 -9.98
C ALA A 180 7.95 -9.22 -9.19
N SER A 181 7.05 -9.27 -8.22
CA SER A 181 6.66 -10.44 -7.43
C SER A 181 5.15 -10.36 -7.16
N TRP A 182 4.65 -10.82 -6.01
CA TRP A 182 3.25 -10.64 -5.63
C TRP A 182 2.83 -9.18 -5.73
N VAL A 183 1.57 -8.91 -6.07
CA VAL A 183 1.15 -7.53 -6.29
C VAL A 183 0.94 -6.83 -4.95
N GLN A 184 0.13 -7.41 -4.09
CA GLN A 184 -0.19 -6.81 -2.79
C GLN A 184 -0.33 -7.89 -1.74
N THR A 185 0.41 -7.75 -0.65
CA THR A 185 0.39 -8.67 0.48
C THR A 185 0.04 -7.92 1.76
N TYR A 186 -0.95 -8.45 2.46
CA TYR A 186 -1.35 -8.00 3.79
C TYR A 186 -1.08 -9.14 4.77
N ASP A 187 -0.11 -8.95 5.66
CA ASP A 187 0.35 -9.97 6.61
C ASP A 187 -0.01 -9.54 8.05
N GLN A 188 -0.86 -10.33 8.71
CA GLN A 188 -1.34 -10.07 10.07
C GLN A 188 -2.01 -8.69 10.24
N CYS A 189 -2.64 -8.19 9.18
CA CYS A 189 -3.36 -6.93 9.19
C CYS A 189 -4.78 -7.10 9.73
N LYS A 190 -5.35 -5.99 10.26
CA LYS A 190 -6.73 -5.94 10.76
C LYS A 190 -7.50 -4.78 10.12
N ASN A 191 -8.83 -4.97 10.02
CA ASN A 191 -9.74 -3.94 9.53
C ASN A 191 -9.31 -3.41 8.15
N LEU A 192 -9.17 -4.33 7.20
CA LEU A 192 -8.73 -4.08 5.83
C LEU A 192 -9.95 -3.92 4.91
N LYS A 193 -10.02 -2.79 4.21
CA LYS A 193 -10.99 -2.53 3.15
C LYS A 193 -10.29 -2.38 1.81
N ILE A 194 -10.64 -3.24 0.86
CA ILE A 194 -10.22 -3.16 -0.55
C ILE A 194 -11.48 -3.04 -1.39
N ASP A 195 -11.61 -1.95 -2.15
CA ASP A 195 -12.84 -1.68 -2.90
C ASP A 195 -12.55 -0.97 -4.23
N ARG A 196 -13.18 -1.43 -5.31
CA ARG A 196 -13.09 -0.84 -6.65
C ARG A 196 -11.66 -0.67 -7.16
N ILE A 197 -10.76 -1.64 -6.88
CA ILE A 197 -9.41 -1.64 -7.44
C ILE A 197 -9.38 -2.44 -8.75
N ASN A 198 -8.41 -2.09 -9.60
CA ASN A 198 -8.10 -2.84 -10.82
C ASN A 198 -6.66 -3.34 -10.74
N VAL A 199 -6.47 -4.66 -10.73
CA VAL A 199 -5.15 -5.31 -10.71
C VAL A 199 -4.90 -5.98 -12.06
N GLU A 200 -3.83 -5.57 -12.73
CA GLU A 200 -3.35 -6.21 -13.97
C GLU A 200 -1.85 -6.48 -13.82
N SER A 201 -1.46 -7.70 -13.50
CA SER A 201 -0.06 -8.05 -13.30
C SER A 201 0.30 -9.41 -13.87
N ASN A 202 0.84 -9.37 -15.07
CA ASN A 202 1.39 -10.50 -15.83
C ASN A 202 2.85 -10.21 -16.22
N ALA A 203 3.57 -9.50 -15.37
CA ALA A 203 4.87 -8.92 -15.70
C ALA A 203 6.02 -9.91 -15.53
N TYR A 204 5.95 -10.74 -14.48
CA TYR A 204 7.02 -11.69 -14.14
C TYR A 204 6.43 -12.89 -13.37
N TRP A 205 7.28 -13.74 -12.80
CA TRP A 205 6.89 -14.89 -11.99
C TRP A 205 6.27 -14.48 -10.65
N ASN A 206 5.34 -15.29 -10.12
CA ASN A 206 4.66 -15.08 -8.84
C ASN A 206 3.94 -13.72 -8.78
N ASN A 207 3.17 -13.39 -9.79
CA ASN A 207 2.35 -12.19 -9.77
C ASN A 207 0.96 -12.50 -9.20
N ASP A 208 0.92 -12.95 -7.94
CA ASP A 208 -0.32 -13.13 -7.19
C ASP A 208 -1.00 -11.75 -7.03
N GLY A 209 -2.30 -11.66 -7.34
CA GLY A 209 -3.00 -10.37 -7.38
C GLY A 209 -3.27 -9.80 -5.99
N LEU A 210 -3.66 -10.66 -5.04
CA LEU A 210 -3.95 -10.28 -3.66
C LEU A 210 -3.69 -11.45 -2.71
N ASP A 211 -2.78 -11.25 -1.76
CA ASP A 211 -2.46 -12.17 -0.69
C ASP A 211 -2.94 -11.65 0.66
N ILE A 212 -3.88 -12.35 1.26
CA ILE A 212 -4.40 -12.09 2.61
C ILE A 212 -3.80 -13.15 3.53
N VAL A 213 -2.82 -12.76 4.34
CA VAL A 213 -2.05 -13.67 5.19
C VAL A 213 -2.37 -13.43 6.65
N ASP A 214 -2.98 -14.41 7.33
CA ASP A 214 -3.29 -14.32 8.77
C ASP A 214 -4.03 -13.02 9.20
N CYS A 215 -4.89 -12.47 8.34
CA CYS A 215 -5.59 -11.20 8.56
C CYS A 215 -6.96 -11.38 9.22
N GLU A 216 -7.45 -10.30 9.85
CA GLU A 216 -8.74 -10.26 10.52
C GLU A 216 -9.60 -9.08 10.06
N ASN A 217 -10.91 -9.30 9.86
CA ASN A 217 -11.89 -8.29 9.43
C ASN A 217 -11.51 -7.68 8.07
N VAL A 218 -11.50 -8.49 7.02
CA VAL A 218 -11.15 -8.07 5.66
C VAL A 218 -12.39 -8.02 4.79
N THR A 219 -12.53 -6.96 4.02
CA THR A 219 -13.55 -6.81 2.98
C THR A 219 -12.90 -6.50 1.64
N VAL A 220 -13.16 -7.32 0.63
CA VAL A 220 -12.72 -7.15 -0.76
C VAL A 220 -13.94 -7.12 -1.67
N THR A 221 -14.20 -5.96 -2.30
CA THR A 221 -15.43 -5.77 -3.08
C THR A 221 -15.20 -5.02 -4.38
N ASN A 222 -16.09 -5.28 -5.37
CA ASN A 222 -16.24 -4.53 -6.61
C ASN A 222 -14.92 -4.37 -7.41
N SER A 223 -14.02 -5.34 -7.31
CA SER A 223 -12.65 -5.24 -7.83
C SER A 223 -12.40 -6.25 -8.96
N TYR A 224 -11.41 -5.94 -9.77
CA TYR A 224 -10.96 -6.78 -10.88
C TYR A 224 -9.52 -7.22 -10.67
N PHE A 225 -9.24 -8.50 -10.85
CA PHE A 225 -7.92 -9.10 -10.71
C PHE A 225 -7.59 -9.94 -11.95
N ASP A 226 -6.60 -9.50 -12.71
CA ASP A 226 -5.96 -10.23 -13.80
C ASP A 226 -4.48 -10.44 -13.44
N ALA A 227 -4.18 -11.64 -12.99
CA ALA A 227 -2.89 -12.00 -12.41
C ALA A 227 -2.36 -13.28 -13.07
N SER A 228 -1.03 -13.40 -13.24
CA SER A 228 -0.43 -14.59 -13.84
C SER A 228 -0.20 -15.74 -12.85
N ASP A 229 -0.52 -15.54 -11.59
CA ASP A 229 -0.56 -16.53 -10.53
C ASP A 229 -1.91 -16.43 -9.81
N ASP A 230 -2.01 -16.69 -8.51
CA ASP A 230 -3.27 -16.60 -7.76
C ASP A 230 -3.91 -15.20 -7.84
N ALA A 231 -5.14 -15.09 -8.34
CA ALA A 231 -5.83 -13.81 -8.42
C ALA A 231 -6.15 -13.24 -7.03
N ILE A 232 -6.67 -14.09 -6.13
CA ILE A 232 -6.92 -13.79 -4.70
C ILE A 232 -6.57 -15.03 -3.90
N CYS A 233 -5.70 -14.91 -2.91
CA CYS A 233 -5.23 -16.01 -2.08
C CYS A 233 -5.37 -15.72 -0.59
N LEU A 234 -5.84 -16.71 0.16
CA LEU A 234 -5.83 -16.71 1.63
C LEU A 234 -4.69 -17.63 2.10
N LYS A 235 -3.74 -17.08 2.82
CA LYS A 235 -2.56 -17.80 3.31
C LYS A 235 -2.49 -17.77 4.84
N SER A 236 -1.87 -18.79 5.44
CA SER A 236 -1.53 -18.80 6.85
C SER A 236 -0.08 -19.24 7.00
N HIS A 237 0.75 -18.38 7.53
CA HIS A 237 2.17 -18.62 7.76
C HIS A 237 2.50 -18.84 9.24
N SER A 238 1.61 -18.45 10.15
CA SER A 238 1.82 -18.49 11.58
C SER A 238 0.89 -19.51 12.24
N GLY A 239 1.41 -20.37 13.09
CA GLY A 239 0.57 -21.22 13.94
C GLY A 239 -0.20 -20.47 15.04
N ALA A 240 0.08 -19.18 15.25
CA ALA A 240 -0.55 -18.34 16.26
C ALA A 240 -1.64 -17.40 15.71
N HIS A 241 -1.68 -17.21 14.37
CA HIS A 241 -2.62 -16.33 13.70
C HIS A 241 -3.41 -17.11 12.64
N MET A 242 -4.50 -16.52 12.14
CA MET A 242 -5.33 -17.12 11.10
C MET A 242 -6.14 -16.05 10.37
N CYS A 243 -6.53 -16.32 9.13
CA CYS A 243 -7.53 -15.52 8.44
C CYS A 243 -8.89 -15.68 9.12
N ARG A 244 -9.52 -14.57 9.54
CA ARG A 244 -10.81 -14.56 10.22
C ARG A 244 -11.68 -13.40 9.77
N ASN A 245 -12.97 -13.65 9.62
CA ASN A 245 -13.95 -12.66 9.20
C ASN A 245 -13.57 -12.00 7.87
N ILE A 246 -13.47 -12.81 6.81
CA ILE A 246 -13.08 -12.39 5.47
C ILE A 246 -14.33 -12.37 4.58
N LEU A 247 -14.64 -11.23 3.99
CA LEU A 247 -15.71 -11.05 3.01
C LEU A 247 -15.10 -10.70 1.64
N ILE A 248 -15.31 -11.58 0.66
CA ILE A 248 -14.89 -11.37 -0.73
C ILE A 248 -16.14 -11.52 -1.59
N ARG A 249 -16.60 -10.43 -2.21
CA ARG A 249 -17.80 -10.46 -3.04
C ARG A 249 -17.76 -9.43 -4.17
N ASP A 250 -18.54 -9.68 -5.20
CA ASP A 250 -18.72 -8.77 -6.33
C ASP A 250 -17.41 -8.44 -7.05
N ASN A 251 -16.47 -9.41 -7.10
CA ASN A 251 -15.18 -9.28 -7.77
C ASN A 251 -15.12 -10.11 -9.04
N VAL A 252 -14.25 -9.74 -9.95
CA VAL A 252 -13.88 -10.53 -11.14
C VAL A 252 -12.42 -10.96 -10.99
N ALA A 253 -12.16 -12.24 -11.12
CA ALA A 253 -10.82 -12.84 -11.07
C ALA A 253 -10.55 -13.61 -12.36
N ARG A 254 -9.35 -13.47 -12.89
CA ARG A 254 -8.83 -14.16 -14.08
C ARG A 254 -7.45 -14.72 -13.82
#